data_162580bd14e6f628773ca2bfa7bfb477
#
_entry.id   162580bd14e6f628773ca2bfa7bfb477
#
_cell.length_a   1.000
_cell.length_b   1.000
_cell.length_c   1.000
_cell.angle_alpha   90.00
_cell.angle_beta   90.00
_cell.angle_gamma   90.00
#
_symmetry.space_group_name_H-M   'P 1'
#
loop_
_entity.id
_entity.type
_entity.pdbx_description
1 polymer ?
#
loop_
_entity_poly.entity_id
_entity_poly.type
_entity_poly.pdbx_seq_one_letter_code
_entity_poly.pdbx_strand_id
1 'polypeptide(L)'
;MFESSLKKISRRMFVYGSGITLLSFLPFFNKLDASLKSIYKISCGSCLTQEKKQPIWKSILKEKSDVFIFMGDNVYGDDKNSNDLKLLKKAYRKQKMKIPFEKLRETNEIFSIWDDHDYGKNDGGEEFKNKKEAKELFLKFWNIPVDDKRRNREGLYFSEKRDTEIGVVQFIFLDTRYFRSALKPTDKKWVPKKEKYIADYDSKKTYLGNEQWSWLKKVIKEKADIKILISSIQVLAEGHGFEKWGNLPLEKKRLYDLVDENNIKKLIILSGDRHRAGIYKDKTENGNELF
;
A
#
# COMPACT_ATOMS: atom_id res chain seq x y z
N MET A 1 -15.19 26.43 -48.03
CA MET A 1 -16.65 26.51 -48.26
C MET A 1 -17.21 25.17 -47.85
N PHE A 2 -17.73 25.05 -46.70
CA PHE A 2 -18.98 24.51 -46.17
C PHE A 2 -18.86 24.38 -44.65
N GLU A 3 -19.39 25.40 -43.97
CA GLU A 3 -19.86 25.28 -42.61
C GLU A 3 -21.14 24.47 -42.55
N SER A 4 -21.29 23.66 -41.52
CA SER A 4 -22.62 23.31 -40.98
C SER A 4 -22.54 22.95 -39.51
N SER A 5 -22.75 23.88 -38.65
CA SER A 5 -23.93 24.04 -37.80
C SER A 5 -24.33 22.84 -36.94
N LEU A 6 -23.81 22.78 -35.71
CA LEU A 6 -24.34 21.96 -34.60
C LEU A 6 -25.51 22.69 -33.92
N LYS A 7 -26.74 22.24 -34.19
CA LYS A 7 -27.95 22.69 -33.47
C LYS A 7 -28.02 22.08 -32.07
N LYS A 8 -28.08 22.96 -31.10
CA LYS A 8 -28.52 22.69 -29.71
C LYS A 8 -29.99 22.23 -29.75
N ILE A 9 -30.30 21.05 -29.24
CA ILE A 9 -31.68 20.63 -28.96
C ILE A 9 -32.00 20.94 -27.50
N SER A 10 -32.91 21.91 -27.35
CA SER A 10 -33.48 22.37 -26.10
C SER A 10 -34.46 21.33 -25.54
N ARG A 11 -34.40 21.07 -24.24
CA ARG A 11 -35.43 20.37 -23.48
C ARG A 11 -36.63 21.30 -23.33
N ARG A 12 -37.76 20.99 -24.00
CA ARG A 12 -39.13 21.31 -23.48
C ARG A 12 -40.22 20.69 -24.36
N MET A 13 -41.10 19.98 -23.65
CA MET A 13 -42.50 19.65 -23.93
C MET A 13 -42.85 18.79 -25.14
N PHE A 14 -43.46 17.66 -24.87
CA PHE A 14 -44.82 17.37 -25.38
C PHE A 14 -45.58 16.42 -24.44
N VAL A 15 -46.63 16.91 -23.84
CA VAL A 15 -47.72 16.12 -23.28
C VAL A 15 -48.92 16.38 -24.19
N TYR A 16 -49.48 15.35 -24.77
CA TYR A 16 -50.92 15.09 -25.04
C TYR A 16 -51.07 13.97 -26.09
N GLY A 17 -51.95 13.02 -25.77
CA GLY A 17 -52.54 12.13 -26.79
C GLY A 17 -52.52 10.65 -26.43
N SER A 18 -53.62 10.19 -25.88
CA SER A 18 -53.99 8.81 -25.63
C SER A 18 -53.78 7.84 -26.77
N GLY A 19 -53.15 6.71 -26.49
CA GLY A 19 -53.06 5.56 -27.37
C GLY A 19 -52.26 4.44 -26.73
N ILE A 20 -52.97 3.45 -26.15
CA ILE A 20 -52.37 2.27 -25.55
C ILE A 20 -51.74 1.41 -26.64
N THR A 21 -50.43 1.33 -26.69
CA THR A 21 -49.75 0.24 -27.36
C THR A 21 -48.63 -0.22 -26.42
N LEU A 22 -48.82 -1.40 -25.79
CA LEU A 22 -47.77 -2.08 -25.06
C LEU A 22 -46.64 -2.46 -26.02
N LEU A 23 -45.60 -1.65 -26.08
CA LEU A 23 -44.32 -2.08 -26.57
C LEU A 23 -43.43 -2.26 -25.34
N SER A 24 -43.09 -3.51 -25.08
CA SER A 24 -42.12 -3.94 -24.10
C SER A 24 -40.76 -3.30 -24.43
N PHE A 25 -40.49 -2.14 -23.89
CA PHE A 25 -39.14 -1.61 -23.83
C PHE A 25 -38.38 -2.38 -22.75
N LEU A 26 -37.64 -3.40 -23.15
CA LEU A 26 -36.50 -3.85 -22.38
C LEU A 26 -35.61 -2.61 -22.19
N PRO A 27 -35.27 -2.22 -20.96
CA PRO A 27 -34.27 -1.22 -20.76
C PRO A 27 -32.97 -1.84 -21.28
N PHE A 28 -32.49 -1.34 -22.41
CA PHE A 28 -31.07 -1.41 -22.70
C PHE A 28 -30.39 -0.75 -21.52
N PHE A 29 -29.96 -1.54 -20.54
CA PHE A 29 -28.90 -1.15 -19.65
C PHE A 29 -27.70 -0.89 -20.58
N ASN A 30 -27.54 0.35 -21.02
CA ASN A 30 -26.25 0.86 -21.33
C ASN A 30 -25.41 0.52 -20.09
N LYS A 31 -24.61 -0.55 -20.18
CA LYS A 31 -23.41 -0.63 -19.38
C LYS A 31 -22.78 0.74 -19.56
N LEU A 32 -22.85 1.58 -18.52
CA LEU A 32 -21.89 2.64 -18.40
C LEU A 32 -20.56 1.90 -18.56
N ASP A 33 -19.91 2.11 -19.69
CA ASP A 33 -18.48 1.95 -19.79
C ASP A 33 -17.94 2.84 -18.66
N ALA A 34 -17.70 2.23 -17.52
CA ALA A 34 -16.76 2.77 -16.57
C ALA A 34 -15.47 2.81 -17.38
N SER A 35 -15.18 3.95 -17.99
CA SER A 35 -13.95 4.16 -18.73
C SER A 35 -12.86 3.73 -17.79
N LEU A 36 -12.23 2.60 -18.11
CA LEU A 36 -11.14 2.06 -17.30
C LEU A 36 -10.15 3.19 -17.13
N LYS A 37 -10.06 3.70 -15.91
CA LYS A 37 -9.16 4.81 -15.59
C LYS A 37 -7.75 4.24 -15.73
N SER A 38 -7.04 4.63 -16.78
CA SER A 38 -5.65 4.22 -16.94
C SER A 38 -4.78 4.90 -15.89
N ILE A 39 -3.87 4.14 -15.28
CA ILE A 39 -2.89 4.65 -14.33
C ILE A 39 -1.53 4.65 -15.01
N TYR A 40 -0.91 5.81 -15.11
CA TYR A 40 0.45 5.97 -15.64
C TYR A 40 1.37 6.80 -14.74
N LYS A 41 0.84 7.46 -13.73
CA LYS A 41 1.66 8.16 -12.75
C LYS A 41 1.34 7.68 -11.34
N ILE A 42 2.32 7.06 -10.70
CA ILE A 42 2.24 6.58 -9.32
C ILE A 42 3.20 7.42 -8.49
N SER A 43 2.70 8.01 -7.41
CA SER A 43 3.51 8.64 -6.37
C SER A 43 3.47 7.81 -5.10
N CYS A 44 4.55 7.83 -4.34
CA CYS A 44 4.61 7.10 -3.08
C CYS A 44 5.40 7.89 -2.01
N GLY A 45 5.14 7.57 -0.76
CA GLY A 45 5.84 8.18 0.37
C GLY A 45 5.60 7.42 1.66
N SER A 46 6.47 7.68 2.66
CA SER A 46 6.40 7.11 4.01
C SER A 46 6.90 8.13 5.03
N CYS A 47 6.86 7.77 6.31
CA CYS A 47 7.50 8.52 7.40
C CYS A 47 6.96 9.95 7.54
N LEU A 48 5.63 10.07 7.59
CA LEU A 48 4.90 11.33 7.65
C LEU A 48 4.57 11.70 9.09
N THR A 49 5.34 12.64 9.69
CA THR A 49 5.04 13.09 11.05
C THR A 49 3.97 14.20 11.08
N GLN A 50 2.88 13.93 11.81
CA GLN A 50 1.78 14.86 12.02
C GLN A 50 2.16 16.09 12.88
N GLU A 51 3.26 16.01 13.62
CA GLU A 51 3.70 17.09 14.52
C GLU A 51 4.36 18.25 13.77
N LYS A 52 4.88 18.02 12.58
CA LYS A 52 5.57 19.02 11.77
C LYS A 52 4.65 19.67 10.73
N LYS A 53 5.07 20.85 10.24
CA LYS A 53 4.57 21.37 8.97
C LYS A 53 4.94 20.40 7.85
N GLN A 54 4.03 20.20 6.90
CA GLN A 54 4.20 19.22 5.82
C GLN A 54 4.19 19.94 4.45
N PRO A 55 5.22 20.77 4.15
CA PRO A 55 5.25 21.57 2.92
C PRO A 55 5.33 20.72 1.65
N ILE A 56 5.74 19.48 1.77
CA ILE A 56 5.88 18.52 0.66
C ILE A 56 4.57 18.31 -0.11
N TRP A 57 3.42 18.45 0.54
CA TRP A 57 2.12 18.26 -0.11
C TRP A 57 1.90 19.22 -1.28
N LYS A 58 2.46 20.43 -1.22
CA LYS A 58 2.38 21.40 -2.32
C LYS A 58 3.03 20.84 -3.60
N SER A 59 4.16 20.15 -3.46
CA SER A 59 4.86 19.53 -4.58
C SER A 59 4.14 18.27 -5.05
N ILE A 60 3.73 17.41 -4.13
CA ILE A 60 3.01 16.17 -4.45
C ILE A 60 1.71 16.46 -5.21
N LEU A 61 0.90 17.41 -4.75
CA LEU A 61 -0.35 17.79 -5.43
C LEU A 61 -0.14 18.36 -6.84
N LYS A 62 1.01 19.00 -7.11
CA LYS A 62 1.37 19.46 -8.46
C LYS A 62 1.65 18.33 -9.43
N GLU A 63 2.09 17.18 -8.95
CA GLU A 63 2.39 16.02 -9.77
C GLU A 63 1.15 15.41 -10.43
N LYS A 64 -0.04 15.63 -9.87
CA LYS A 64 -1.31 15.09 -10.40
C LYS A 64 -1.21 13.59 -10.70
N SER A 65 -0.62 12.84 -9.76
CA SER A 65 -0.53 11.38 -9.89
C SER A 65 -1.91 10.75 -9.82
N ASP A 66 -2.10 9.66 -10.54
CA ASP A 66 -3.35 8.90 -10.53
C ASP A 66 -3.53 8.17 -9.20
N VAL A 67 -2.43 7.65 -8.66
CA VAL A 67 -2.39 6.92 -7.39
C VAL A 67 -1.31 7.49 -6.48
N PHE A 68 -1.61 7.60 -5.19
CA PHE A 68 -0.61 7.84 -4.16
C PHE A 68 -0.57 6.66 -3.18
N ILE A 69 0.63 6.10 -2.97
CA ILE A 69 0.87 4.96 -2.09
C ILE A 69 1.54 5.42 -0.80
N PHE A 70 0.86 5.21 0.32
CA PHE A 70 1.41 5.40 1.66
C PHE A 70 2.06 4.08 2.13
N MET A 71 3.38 4.09 2.28
CA MET A 71 4.18 2.89 2.53
C MET A 71 4.54 2.68 4.00
N GLY A 72 3.69 3.14 4.90
CA GLY A 72 3.91 3.04 6.35
C GLY A 72 4.43 4.30 7.00
N ASP A 73 4.42 4.34 8.33
CA ASP A 73 4.70 5.52 9.15
C ASP A 73 3.87 6.73 8.72
N ASN A 74 2.60 6.50 8.50
CA ASN A 74 1.68 7.53 8.05
C ASN A 74 1.35 8.52 9.16
N VAL A 75 1.58 8.12 10.41
CA VAL A 75 1.61 8.91 11.62
C VAL A 75 2.58 8.30 12.63
N TYR A 76 3.04 9.10 13.59
CA TYR A 76 3.90 8.68 14.69
C TYR A 76 3.09 8.69 15.99
N GLY A 77 2.59 7.53 16.36
CA GLY A 77 1.69 7.35 17.49
C GLY A 77 2.09 6.25 18.43
N ASP A 78 3.30 5.73 18.31
CA ASP A 78 3.84 4.71 19.21
C ASP A 78 4.08 5.23 20.62
N ASP A 79 3.71 4.44 21.60
CA ASP A 79 3.97 4.70 23.01
C ASP A 79 4.80 3.57 23.60
N LYS A 80 5.97 3.92 24.13
CA LYS A 80 6.87 2.95 24.77
C LYS A 80 6.33 2.42 26.10
N ASN A 81 5.45 3.20 26.73
CA ASN A 81 5.05 3.00 28.13
C ASN A 81 3.55 2.72 28.32
N SER A 82 2.75 2.78 27.26
CA SER A 82 1.29 2.66 27.34
C SER A 82 0.75 1.54 26.47
N ASN A 83 -0.27 0.88 26.99
CA ASN A 83 -1.02 -0.16 26.29
C ASN A 83 -2.36 0.34 25.76
N ASP A 84 -2.62 1.67 25.66
CA ASP A 84 -3.96 2.18 25.40
C ASP A 84 -4.16 2.88 24.04
N LEU A 85 -3.14 2.93 23.22
CA LEU A 85 -3.15 3.58 21.88
C LEU A 85 -3.64 5.04 21.88
N LYS A 86 -3.62 5.75 23.02
CA LYS A 86 -4.05 7.16 23.09
C LYS A 86 -3.22 8.06 22.17
N LEU A 87 -1.91 7.84 22.11
CA LEU A 87 -1.01 8.60 21.23
C LEU A 87 -1.34 8.31 19.79
N LEU A 88 -1.57 7.07 19.38
CA LEU A 88 -1.96 6.70 18.03
C LEU A 88 -3.29 7.34 17.61
N LYS A 89 -4.31 7.28 18.49
CA LYS A 89 -5.59 7.96 18.28
C LYS A 89 -5.42 9.48 18.09
N LYS A 90 -4.55 10.10 18.87
CA LYS A 90 -4.23 11.53 18.76
C LYS A 90 -3.49 11.85 17.48
N ALA A 91 -2.52 11.01 17.09
CA ALA A 91 -1.73 11.18 15.87
C ALA A 91 -2.60 11.15 14.62
N TYR A 92 -3.49 10.16 14.49
CA TYR A 92 -4.45 10.08 13.40
C TYR A 92 -5.38 11.30 13.34
N ARG A 93 -5.90 11.76 14.49
CA ARG A 93 -6.73 12.98 14.52
C ARG A 93 -5.97 14.21 14.03
N LYS A 94 -4.71 14.40 14.47
CA LYS A 94 -3.89 15.53 14.02
C LYS A 94 -3.59 15.46 12.52
N GLN A 95 -3.28 14.27 11.99
CA GLN A 95 -3.00 14.12 10.57
C GLN A 95 -4.24 14.42 9.72
N LYS A 96 -5.41 13.97 10.14
CA LYS A 96 -6.69 14.26 9.47
C LYS A 96 -7.01 15.76 9.39
N MET A 97 -6.50 16.57 10.33
CA MET A 97 -6.70 18.02 10.32
C MET A 97 -5.77 18.76 9.34
N LYS A 98 -4.87 18.08 8.66
CA LYS A 98 -3.96 18.71 7.68
C LYS A 98 -4.67 18.87 6.33
N ILE A 99 -5.12 20.07 6.02
CA ILE A 99 -5.88 20.38 4.80
C ILE A 99 -5.22 19.85 3.51
N PRO A 100 -3.90 20.05 3.27
CA PRO A 100 -3.29 19.52 2.05
C PRO A 100 -3.26 17.99 1.98
N PHE A 101 -3.20 17.29 3.12
CA PHE A 101 -3.29 15.84 3.20
C PHE A 101 -4.71 15.34 2.84
N GLU A 102 -5.75 15.97 3.39
CA GLU A 102 -7.14 15.64 3.03
C GLU A 102 -7.39 15.93 1.55
N LYS A 103 -6.87 17.04 1.01
CA LYS A 103 -6.98 17.35 -0.41
C LYS A 103 -6.38 16.26 -1.30
N LEU A 104 -5.21 15.69 -0.92
CA LEU A 104 -4.64 14.56 -1.65
C LEU A 104 -5.59 13.35 -1.65
N ARG A 105 -6.21 13.06 -0.50
CA ARG A 105 -7.16 11.95 -0.36
C ARG A 105 -8.45 12.13 -1.17
N GLU A 106 -8.84 13.36 -1.43
CA GLU A 106 -10.01 13.71 -2.25
C GLU A 106 -9.73 13.63 -3.75
N THR A 107 -8.49 13.90 -4.16
CA THR A 107 -8.13 14.06 -5.58
C THR A 107 -7.39 12.89 -6.19
N ASN A 108 -6.87 11.96 -5.37
CA ASN A 108 -6.10 10.81 -5.81
C ASN A 108 -6.73 9.52 -5.33
N GLU A 109 -6.51 8.44 -6.08
CA GLU A 109 -6.68 7.11 -5.53
C GLU A 109 -5.59 6.86 -4.48
N ILE A 110 -5.98 6.36 -3.31
CA ILE A 110 -5.07 6.17 -2.18
C ILE A 110 -4.95 4.70 -1.84
N PHE A 111 -3.72 4.19 -1.83
CA PHE A 111 -3.38 2.93 -1.20
C PHE A 111 -2.53 3.18 0.04
N SER A 112 -2.73 2.38 1.06
CA SER A 112 -2.00 2.54 2.31
C SER A 112 -1.70 1.22 3.00
N ILE A 113 -0.53 1.18 3.63
CA ILE A 113 -0.13 0.14 4.58
C ILE A 113 0.49 0.82 5.79
N TRP A 114 0.53 0.14 6.91
CA TRP A 114 1.23 0.64 8.11
C TRP A 114 2.69 0.24 8.16
N ASP A 115 3.43 0.93 9.05
CA ASP A 115 4.69 0.45 9.59
C ASP A 115 4.65 0.55 11.13
N ASP A 116 5.76 0.52 11.83
CA ASP A 116 5.82 0.37 13.30
C ASP A 116 5.20 1.56 14.05
N HIS A 117 5.38 2.79 13.58
CA HIS A 117 4.86 3.98 14.26
C HIS A 117 3.33 4.11 14.16
N ASP A 118 2.73 3.72 13.06
CA ASP A 118 1.27 3.67 12.93
C ASP A 118 0.65 2.29 13.27
N TYR A 119 1.48 1.27 13.46
CA TYR A 119 1.13 0.05 14.17
C TYR A 119 0.99 0.28 15.68
N GLY A 120 1.73 1.26 16.23
CA GLY A 120 1.63 1.74 17.60
C GLY A 120 2.74 1.28 18.53
N LYS A 121 3.78 0.64 18.01
CA LYS A 121 4.96 0.22 18.77
C LYS A 121 6.21 0.24 17.90
N ASN A 122 7.16 1.12 18.21
CA ASN A 122 8.44 1.20 17.49
C ASN A 122 9.11 -0.19 17.41
N ASP A 123 9.51 -0.57 16.18
CA ASP A 123 10.03 -1.90 15.84
C ASP A 123 9.10 -3.05 16.34
N GLY A 124 7.80 -2.81 16.48
CA GLY A 124 6.84 -3.80 16.97
C GLY A 124 6.54 -4.90 15.93
N GLY A 125 6.23 -6.09 16.42
CA GLY A 125 5.88 -7.27 15.65
C GLY A 125 4.72 -8.03 16.27
N GLU A 126 4.72 -9.35 16.12
CA GLU A 126 3.64 -10.25 16.58
C GLU A 126 3.36 -10.15 18.08
N GLU A 127 4.37 -9.76 18.87
CA GLU A 127 4.27 -9.62 20.32
C GLU A 127 3.45 -8.40 20.77
N PHE A 128 3.10 -7.48 19.88
CA PHE A 128 2.35 -6.28 20.25
C PHE A 128 0.89 -6.61 20.58
N LYS A 129 0.54 -6.45 21.85
CA LYS A 129 -0.76 -6.88 22.39
C LYS A 129 -1.95 -6.14 21.76
N ASN A 130 -1.78 -4.85 21.44
CA ASN A 130 -2.86 -4.00 20.94
C ASN A 130 -2.97 -3.97 19.41
N LYS A 131 -2.33 -4.90 18.71
CA LYS A 131 -2.30 -4.93 17.24
C LYS A 131 -3.68 -5.00 16.59
N LYS A 132 -4.66 -5.66 17.23
CA LYS A 132 -6.03 -5.73 16.73
C LYS A 132 -6.73 -4.37 16.80
N GLU A 133 -6.58 -3.67 17.94
CA GLU A 133 -7.16 -2.32 18.10
C GLU A 133 -6.44 -1.30 17.19
N ALA A 134 -5.13 -1.39 17.05
CA ALA A 134 -4.36 -0.56 16.12
C ALA A 134 -4.84 -0.74 14.68
N LYS A 135 -5.12 -1.98 14.28
CA LYS A 135 -5.72 -2.29 12.97
C LYS A 135 -7.06 -1.60 12.77
N GLU A 136 -7.96 -1.66 13.75
CA GLU A 136 -9.26 -0.98 13.65
C GLU A 136 -9.12 0.54 13.52
N LEU A 137 -8.16 1.14 14.22
CA LEU A 137 -7.84 2.56 14.08
C LEU A 137 -7.34 2.89 12.67
N PHE A 138 -6.46 2.07 12.11
CA PHE A 138 -5.97 2.20 10.74
C PHE A 138 -7.11 2.10 9.71
N LEU A 139 -7.92 1.04 9.79
CA LEU A 139 -9.02 0.81 8.88
C LEU A 139 -10.04 1.96 8.90
N LYS A 140 -10.32 2.50 10.09
CA LYS A 140 -11.18 3.67 10.27
C LYS A 140 -10.57 4.94 9.71
N PHE A 141 -9.30 5.20 9.96
CA PHE A 141 -8.60 6.40 9.47
C PHE A 141 -8.57 6.47 7.95
N TRP A 142 -8.29 5.34 7.30
CA TRP A 142 -8.22 5.24 5.84
C TRP A 142 -9.59 5.04 5.17
N ASN A 143 -10.69 5.03 5.93
CA ASN A 143 -12.06 4.79 5.42
C ASN A 143 -12.17 3.48 4.64
N ILE A 144 -11.49 2.44 5.09
CA ILE A 144 -11.54 1.13 4.42
C ILE A 144 -12.99 0.60 4.48
N PRO A 145 -13.58 0.18 3.35
CA PRO A 145 -14.96 -0.30 3.28
C PRO A 145 -15.28 -1.42 4.26
N VAL A 146 -16.55 -1.55 4.66
CA VAL A 146 -16.97 -2.56 5.64
C VAL A 146 -16.90 -3.99 5.12
N ASP A 147 -16.98 -4.16 3.81
CA ASP A 147 -16.89 -5.43 3.09
C ASP A 147 -15.46 -5.78 2.65
N ASP A 148 -14.48 -4.92 2.94
CA ASP A 148 -13.08 -5.18 2.59
C ASP A 148 -12.54 -6.40 3.35
N LYS A 149 -11.83 -7.26 2.63
CA LYS A 149 -11.26 -8.51 3.16
C LYS A 149 -10.31 -8.29 4.34
N ARG A 150 -9.65 -7.13 4.42
CA ARG A 150 -8.79 -6.75 5.54
C ARG A 150 -9.52 -6.67 6.87
N ARG A 151 -10.84 -6.47 6.88
CA ARG A 151 -11.63 -6.45 8.12
C ARG A 151 -11.83 -7.84 8.73
N ASN A 152 -11.91 -8.86 7.89
CA ASN A 152 -12.29 -10.21 8.26
C ASN A 152 -11.11 -11.19 8.43
N ARG A 153 -9.87 -10.70 8.40
CA ARG A 153 -8.67 -11.50 8.57
C ARG A 153 -7.64 -10.77 9.44
N GLU A 154 -6.62 -11.47 9.91
CA GLU A 154 -5.47 -10.87 10.58
C GLU A 154 -4.55 -10.16 9.60
N GLY A 155 -3.93 -9.05 10.05
CA GLY A 155 -3.06 -8.22 9.22
C GLY A 155 -3.79 -7.31 8.23
N LEU A 156 -3.00 -6.51 7.49
CA LEU A 156 -3.49 -5.49 6.53
C LEU A 156 -3.11 -5.78 5.08
N TYR A 157 -2.49 -6.91 4.78
CA TYR A 157 -2.03 -7.24 3.43
C TYR A 157 -3.18 -7.36 2.43
N PHE A 158 -2.98 -6.89 1.20
CA PHE A 158 -3.98 -6.93 0.12
C PHE A 158 -3.33 -6.79 -1.25
N SER A 159 -4.09 -7.01 -2.30
CA SER A 159 -3.65 -6.77 -3.68
C SER A 159 -4.75 -6.11 -4.48
N GLU A 160 -4.34 -5.20 -5.35
CA GLU A 160 -5.20 -4.47 -6.27
C GLU A 160 -4.63 -4.50 -7.67
N LYS A 161 -5.50 -4.44 -8.69
CA LYS A 161 -5.11 -4.34 -10.10
C LYS A 161 -5.72 -3.11 -10.72
N ARG A 162 -4.98 -2.51 -11.64
CA ARG A 162 -5.47 -1.40 -12.46
C ARG A 162 -5.07 -1.61 -13.91
N ASP A 163 -6.02 -1.44 -14.78
CA ASP A 163 -5.77 -1.37 -16.20
C ASP A 163 -5.18 -0.01 -16.55
N THR A 164 -4.11 -0.01 -17.32
CA THR A 164 -3.38 1.18 -17.73
C THR A 164 -3.09 1.11 -19.24
N GLU A 165 -2.62 2.21 -19.81
CA GLU A 165 -2.22 2.24 -21.22
C GLU A 165 -1.05 1.29 -21.56
N ILE A 166 -0.25 0.92 -20.55
CA ILE A 166 0.90 0.02 -20.71
C ILE A 166 0.63 -1.42 -20.22
N GLY A 167 -0.64 -1.74 -19.96
CA GLY A 167 -1.07 -3.05 -19.47
C GLY A 167 -1.56 -3.05 -18.04
N VAL A 168 -1.80 -4.23 -17.50
CA VAL A 168 -2.30 -4.44 -16.14
C VAL A 168 -1.18 -4.26 -15.13
N VAL A 169 -1.36 -3.31 -14.20
CA VAL A 169 -0.48 -3.11 -13.03
C VAL A 169 -1.10 -3.79 -11.82
N GLN A 170 -0.36 -4.68 -11.19
CA GLN A 170 -0.72 -5.32 -9.93
C GLN A 170 0.09 -4.71 -8.79
N PHE A 171 -0.61 -4.21 -7.78
CA PHE A 171 -0.07 -3.76 -6.51
C PHE A 171 -0.25 -4.85 -5.47
N ILE A 172 0.82 -5.26 -4.80
CA ILE A 172 0.82 -6.30 -3.76
C ILE A 172 1.36 -5.68 -2.49
N PHE A 173 0.50 -5.50 -1.50
CA PHE A 173 0.83 -4.87 -0.23
C PHE A 173 1.09 -5.91 0.85
N LEU A 174 2.26 -5.88 1.44
CA LEU A 174 2.65 -6.77 2.53
C LEU A 174 2.45 -6.09 3.89
N ASP A 175 1.93 -6.84 4.84
CA ASP A 175 1.96 -6.48 6.26
C ASP A 175 3.20 -7.08 6.90
N THR A 176 4.20 -6.26 7.17
CA THR A 176 5.48 -6.67 7.76
C THR A 176 5.52 -6.48 9.27
N ARG A 177 4.36 -6.28 9.93
CA ARG A 177 4.25 -6.04 11.36
C ARG A 177 3.45 -7.09 12.10
N TYR A 178 2.23 -7.37 11.65
CA TYR A 178 1.26 -8.16 12.40
C TYR A 178 1.74 -9.57 12.80
N PHE A 179 2.53 -10.21 11.93
CA PHE A 179 3.03 -11.57 12.09
C PHE A 179 4.54 -11.64 12.34
N ARG A 180 5.21 -10.48 12.31
CA ARG A 180 6.66 -10.43 12.32
C ARG A 180 7.22 -10.94 13.65
N SER A 181 8.05 -11.96 13.58
CA SER A 181 8.80 -12.49 14.71
C SER A 181 9.83 -11.48 15.23
N ALA A 182 10.12 -11.53 16.52
CA ALA A 182 11.13 -10.66 17.12
C ALA A 182 12.48 -10.79 16.41
N LEU A 183 13.08 -9.66 16.03
CA LEU A 183 14.39 -9.62 15.39
C LEU A 183 15.50 -9.88 16.40
N LYS A 184 16.63 -10.41 15.93
CA LYS A 184 17.79 -10.68 16.74
C LYS A 184 18.55 -9.40 17.07
N PRO A 185 18.62 -8.99 18.34
CA PRO A 185 19.38 -7.81 18.73
C PRO A 185 20.85 -7.93 18.39
N THR A 186 21.48 -6.80 18.09
CA THR A 186 22.92 -6.74 17.85
C THR A 186 23.72 -7.06 19.13
N ASP A 187 24.89 -7.66 18.93
CA ASP A 187 25.92 -7.84 19.96
C ASP A 187 26.64 -6.53 20.31
N LYS A 188 26.69 -5.58 19.38
CA LYS A 188 27.38 -4.28 19.53
C LYS A 188 26.50 -3.15 18.96
N LYS A 189 25.81 -2.44 19.84
CA LYS A 189 24.96 -1.31 19.42
C LYS A 189 25.79 -0.17 18.81
N TRP A 190 25.19 0.49 17.82
CA TRP A 190 25.71 1.70 17.15
C TRP A 190 27.04 1.51 16.39
N VAL A 191 27.45 0.26 16.15
CA VAL A 191 28.51 -0.03 15.21
C VAL A 191 27.92 -0.05 13.80
N PRO A 192 28.59 0.51 12.77
CA PRO A 192 28.12 0.47 11.40
C PRO A 192 27.74 -0.95 10.94
N LYS A 193 26.57 -1.09 10.33
CA LYS A 193 25.94 -2.36 9.91
C LYS A 193 25.45 -3.27 11.05
N LYS A 194 25.59 -2.84 12.30
CA LYS A 194 25.12 -3.54 13.51
C LYS A 194 24.40 -2.62 14.49
N GLU A 195 23.78 -1.56 14.02
CA GLU A 195 23.21 -0.49 14.86
C GLU A 195 22.18 -1.01 15.87
N LYS A 196 21.25 -1.87 15.45
CA LYS A 196 20.17 -2.43 16.27
C LYS A 196 20.05 -3.94 16.18
N TYR A 197 20.13 -4.47 14.96
CA TYR A 197 19.83 -5.87 14.64
C TYR A 197 20.94 -6.50 13.80
N ILE A 198 21.06 -7.83 13.94
CA ILE A 198 21.90 -8.69 13.12
C ILE A 198 21.07 -9.78 12.46
N ALA A 199 21.63 -10.42 11.45
CA ALA A 199 20.97 -11.52 10.76
C ALA A 199 20.65 -12.68 11.71
N ASP A 200 19.44 -13.25 11.54
CA ASP A 200 18.96 -14.42 12.27
C ASP A 200 18.54 -15.50 11.28
N TYR A 201 19.17 -16.64 11.37
CA TYR A 201 18.94 -17.80 10.49
C TYR A 201 17.97 -18.84 11.10
N ASP A 202 17.23 -18.48 12.15
CA ASP A 202 16.19 -19.35 12.69
C ASP A 202 15.05 -19.50 11.68
N SER A 203 14.89 -20.71 11.14
CA SER A 203 13.86 -21.05 10.15
C SER A 203 12.41 -20.96 10.66
N LYS A 204 12.21 -20.82 11.98
CA LYS A 204 10.90 -20.62 12.59
C LYS A 204 10.45 -19.18 12.57
N LYS A 205 11.38 -18.23 12.34
CA LYS A 205 11.09 -16.81 12.30
C LYS A 205 10.55 -16.37 10.94
N THR A 206 9.65 -15.41 10.96
CA THR A 206 8.96 -14.94 9.76
C THR A 206 8.67 -13.44 9.81
N TYR A 207 8.56 -12.81 8.65
CA TYR A 207 7.96 -11.48 8.50
C TYR A 207 6.45 -11.55 8.29
N LEU A 208 5.99 -12.53 7.50
CA LEU A 208 4.64 -12.52 6.96
C LEU A 208 3.70 -13.53 7.66
N GLY A 209 4.26 -14.49 8.39
CA GLY A 209 3.47 -15.62 8.92
C GLY A 209 2.94 -16.55 7.83
N ASN A 210 2.41 -17.69 8.22
CA ASN A 210 2.01 -18.73 7.26
C ASN A 210 0.81 -18.33 6.40
N GLU A 211 -0.15 -17.61 6.96
CA GLU A 211 -1.37 -17.21 6.25
C GLU A 211 -1.06 -16.21 5.14
N GLN A 212 -0.29 -15.17 5.46
CA GLN A 212 0.08 -14.17 4.47
C GLN A 212 1.01 -14.77 3.40
N TRP A 213 1.95 -15.66 3.75
CA TRP A 213 2.74 -16.39 2.77
C TRP A 213 1.88 -17.24 1.84
N SER A 214 0.88 -17.95 2.37
CA SER A 214 -0.05 -18.75 1.57
C SER A 214 -0.88 -17.86 0.63
N TRP A 215 -1.28 -16.69 1.08
CA TRP A 215 -1.95 -15.69 0.26
C TRP A 215 -1.02 -15.13 -0.82
N LEU A 216 0.21 -14.73 -0.47
CA LEU A 216 1.18 -14.16 -1.40
C LEU A 216 1.50 -15.14 -2.54
N LYS A 217 1.69 -16.42 -2.22
CA LYS A 217 1.90 -17.49 -3.21
C LYS A 217 0.76 -17.61 -4.23
N LYS A 218 -0.47 -17.28 -3.85
CA LYS A 218 -1.62 -17.26 -4.76
C LYS A 218 -1.65 -15.99 -5.60
N VAL A 219 -1.55 -14.85 -4.95
CA VAL A 219 -1.71 -13.53 -5.55
C VAL A 219 -0.60 -13.21 -6.56
N ILE A 220 0.64 -13.61 -6.28
CA ILE A 220 1.76 -13.32 -7.17
C ILE A 220 1.68 -14.05 -8.52
N LYS A 221 0.90 -15.15 -8.60
CA LYS A 221 0.63 -15.91 -9.84
C LYS A 221 -0.39 -15.24 -10.75
N GLU A 222 -1.14 -14.30 -10.23
CA GLU A 222 -2.16 -13.62 -11.03
C GLU A 222 -1.53 -12.87 -12.21
N LYS A 223 -2.19 -12.93 -13.36
CA LYS A 223 -1.71 -12.24 -14.57
C LYS A 223 -1.68 -10.73 -14.35
N ALA A 224 -0.54 -10.13 -14.67
CA ALA A 224 -0.29 -8.70 -14.70
C ALA A 224 0.98 -8.45 -15.52
N ASP A 225 1.02 -7.32 -16.22
CA ASP A 225 2.17 -6.92 -17.04
C ASP A 225 3.26 -6.30 -16.17
N ILE A 226 2.86 -5.59 -15.12
CA ILE A 226 3.75 -4.97 -14.14
C ILE A 226 3.31 -5.41 -12.74
N LYS A 227 4.27 -5.85 -11.93
CA LYS A 227 4.05 -6.16 -10.52
C LYS A 227 4.84 -5.21 -9.64
N ILE A 228 4.14 -4.59 -8.69
CA ILE A 228 4.71 -3.68 -7.70
C ILE A 228 4.43 -4.28 -6.32
N LEU A 229 5.48 -4.64 -5.60
CA LEU A 229 5.42 -5.15 -4.23
C LEU A 229 5.67 -3.99 -3.27
N ILE A 230 4.79 -3.79 -2.32
CA ILE A 230 4.91 -2.76 -1.30
C ILE A 230 5.22 -3.44 0.04
N SER A 231 6.38 -3.10 0.59
CA SER A 231 6.86 -3.56 1.89
C SER A 231 7.23 -2.34 2.73
N SER A 232 6.65 -2.17 3.92
CA SER A 232 6.97 -0.98 4.72
C SER A 232 8.46 -0.92 5.09
N ILE A 233 9.09 -2.05 5.38
CA ILE A 233 10.55 -2.15 5.62
C ILE A 233 11.31 -2.54 4.36
N GLN A 234 12.59 -2.17 4.31
CA GLN A 234 13.43 -2.35 3.13
C GLN A 234 13.72 -3.82 2.81
N VAL A 235 13.54 -4.19 1.53
CA VAL A 235 13.82 -5.54 1.01
C VAL A 235 15.24 -5.66 0.48
N LEU A 236 15.66 -4.72 -0.37
CA LEU A 236 16.94 -4.82 -1.11
C LEU A 236 18.13 -4.21 -0.38
N ALA A 237 17.89 -3.17 0.43
CA ALA A 237 18.98 -2.44 1.12
C ALA A 237 19.68 -3.31 2.17
N GLU A 238 21.01 -3.34 2.15
CA GLU A 238 21.82 -4.16 3.05
C GLU A 238 22.83 -3.37 3.89
N GLY A 239 23.16 -2.17 3.57
CA GLY A 239 24.27 -1.43 4.16
C GLY A 239 24.10 -0.94 5.60
N HIS A 240 23.12 -1.45 6.37
CA HIS A 240 22.82 -1.00 7.74
C HIS A 240 22.33 -2.13 8.64
N GLY A 241 22.36 -1.92 9.96
CA GLY A 241 21.90 -2.84 11.01
C GLY A 241 20.56 -2.47 11.65
N PHE A 242 19.73 -1.65 10.99
CA PHE A 242 18.34 -1.39 11.38
C PHE A 242 17.40 -2.42 10.76
N GLU A 243 16.09 -2.29 10.95
CA GLU A 243 15.12 -3.21 10.36
C GLU A 243 15.26 -3.28 8.84
N LYS A 244 15.21 -4.49 8.32
CA LYS A 244 15.21 -4.82 6.89
C LYS A 244 14.98 -6.31 6.70
N TRP A 245 14.57 -6.74 5.53
CA TRP A 245 14.38 -8.17 5.23
C TRP A 245 15.66 -9.00 5.43
N GLY A 246 16.84 -8.40 5.26
CA GLY A 246 18.12 -9.04 5.54
C GLY A 246 18.37 -9.43 7.01
N ASN A 247 17.52 -8.98 7.95
CA ASN A 247 17.58 -9.47 9.34
C ASN A 247 17.03 -10.89 9.48
N LEU A 248 16.17 -11.37 8.58
CA LEU A 248 15.73 -12.76 8.46
C LEU A 248 16.09 -13.27 7.06
N PRO A 249 17.34 -13.69 6.81
CA PRO A 249 17.84 -14.02 5.48
C PRO A 249 17.06 -15.16 4.82
N LEU A 250 16.56 -16.11 5.59
CA LEU A 250 15.76 -17.23 5.06
C LEU A 250 14.38 -16.75 4.54
N GLU A 251 13.77 -15.77 5.18
CA GLU A 251 12.54 -15.16 4.69
C GLU A 251 12.78 -14.31 3.44
N LYS A 252 13.91 -13.55 3.40
CA LYS A 252 14.31 -12.82 2.20
C LYS A 252 14.55 -13.78 1.02
N LYS A 253 15.30 -14.87 1.27
CA LYS A 253 15.51 -15.91 0.25
C LYS A 253 14.18 -16.49 -0.24
N ARG A 254 13.26 -16.81 0.66
CA ARG A 254 11.93 -17.34 0.32
C ARG A 254 11.14 -16.40 -0.61
N LEU A 255 11.29 -15.08 -0.45
CA LEU A 255 10.68 -14.11 -1.37
C LEU A 255 11.34 -14.17 -2.75
N TYR A 256 12.68 -14.28 -2.81
CA TYR A 256 13.42 -14.39 -4.06
C TYR A 256 13.09 -15.69 -4.80
N ASP A 257 13.04 -16.80 -4.07
CA ASP A 257 12.63 -18.11 -4.62
C ASP A 257 11.20 -18.03 -5.21
N LEU A 258 10.29 -17.34 -4.54
CA LEU A 258 8.93 -17.15 -5.03
C LEU A 258 8.87 -16.33 -6.33
N VAL A 259 9.75 -15.35 -6.50
CA VAL A 259 9.91 -14.60 -7.77
C VAL A 259 10.41 -15.53 -8.87
N ASP A 260 11.38 -16.37 -8.57
CA ASP A 260 11.95 -17.34 -9.50
C ASP A 260 10.96 -18.44 -9.91
N GLU A 261 10.27 -19.04 -8.94
CA GLU A 261 9.23 -20.06 -9.14
C GLU A 261 8.11 -19.58 -10.09
N ASN A 262 7.83 -18.29 -10.09
CA ASN A 262 6.79 -17.68 -10.91
C ASN A 262 7.34 -16.95 -12.15
N ASN A 263 8.63 -17.06 -12.41
CA ASN A 263 9.30 -16.48 -13.58
C ASN A 263 9.00 -14.98 -13.76
N ILE A 264 8.97 -14.22 -12.65
CA ILE A 264 8.72 -12.78 -12.66
C ILE A 264 10.00 -12.07 -13.07
N LYS A 265 10.12 -11.72 -14.34
CA LYS A 265 11.35 -11.17 -14.93
C LYS A 265 11.77 -9.84 -14.31
N LYS A 266 10.80 -9.02 -13.89
CA LYS A 266 11.04 -7.73 -13.24
C LYS A 266 10.01 -7.52 -12.14
N LEU A 267 10.46 -7.25 -10.93
CA LEU A 267 9.63 -6.89 -9.79
C LEU A 267 10.06 -5.52 -9.26
N ILE A 268 9.13 -4.58 -9.24
CA ILE A 268 9.34 -3.28 -8.58
C ILE A 268 8.97 -3.44 -7.11
N ILE A 269 9.86 -3.00 -6.22
CA ILE A 269 9.64 -3.06 -4.77
C ILE A 269 9.71 -1.65 -4.20
N LEU A 270 8.63 -1.22 -3.57
CA LEU A 270 8.56 0.07 -2.88
C LEU A 270 8.68 -0.16 -1.37
N SER A 271 9.53 0.61 -0.69
CA SER A 271 9.76 0.48 0.75
C SER A 271 9.92 1.84 1.43
N GLY A 272 9.62 1.89 2.72
CA GLY A 272 9.69 3.07 3.58
C GLY A 272 10.74 2.97 4.70
N ASP A 273 10.38 3.35 5.92
CA ASP A 273 11.10 3.25 7.20
C ASP A 273 12.34 4.17 7.34
N ARG A 274 13.27 4.15 6.40
CA ARG A 274 14.65 4.63 6.61
C ARG A 274 14.88 6.13 6.43
N HIS A 275 13.85 6.94 6.25
CA HIS A 275 13.94 8.40 6.11
C HIS A 275 14.96 8.85 5.04
N ARG A 276 15.09 8.09 3.97
CA ARG A 276 15.97 8.43 2.83
C ARG A 276 15.38 7.92 1.52
N ALA A 277 15.69 8.59 0.44
CA ALA A 277 15.43 8.10 -0.90
C ALA A 277 16.65 7.34 -1.44
N GLY A 278 16.40 6.25 -2.15
CA GLY A 278 17.42 5.44 -2.80
C GLY A 278 16.80 4.51 -3.83
N ILE A 279 17.56 4.19 -4.86
CA ILE A 279 17.20 3.19 -5.86
C ILE A 279 18.20 2.06 -5.73
N TYR A 280 17.69 0.85 -5.60
CA TYR A 280 18.48 -0.37 -5.46
C TYR A 280 18.15 -1.30 -6.61
N LYS A 281 19.09 -2.15 -6.98
CA LYS A 281 18.89 -3.23 -7.94
C LYS A 281 19.53 -4.49 -7.41
N ASP A 282 18.82 -5.59 -7.55
CA ASP A 282 19.32 -6.92 -7.20
C ASP A 282 18.78 -7.94 -8.21
N LYS A 283 19.27 -9.17 -8.13
CA LYS A 283 18.81 -10.29 -8.97
C LYS A 283 18.58 -11.53 -8.13
N THR A 284 17.59 -12.30 -8.51
CA THR A 284 17.42 -13.65 -7.98
C THR A 284 18.45 -14.62 -8.56
N GLU A 285 18.50 -15.84 -8.05
CA GLU A 285 19.39 -16.91 -8.55
C GLU A 285 19.16 -17.20 -10.04
N ASN A 286 17.91 -17.12 -10.52
CA ASN A 286 17.57 -17.33 -11.93
C ASN A 286 17.71 -16.05 -12.79
N GLY A 287 18.29 -14.97 -12.23
CA GLY A 287 18.58 -13.73 -12.94
C GLY A 287 17.37 -12.80 -13.12
N ASN A 288 16.22 -13.05 -12.47
CA ASN A 288 15.09 -12.15 -12.46
C ASN A 288 15.45 -10.86 -11.72
N GLU A 289 15.05 -9.70 -12.25
CA GLU A 289 15.50 -8.41 -11.73
C GLU A 289 14.55 -7.85 -10.68
N LEU A 290 15.12 -7.31 -9.59
CA LEU A 290 14.42 -6.64 -8.49
C LEU A 290 14.91 -5.18 -8.44
N PHE A 291 13.98 -4.23 -8.34
CA PHE A 291 14.24 -2.80 -8.30
C PHE A 291 13.61 -2.11 -7.12
#